data_52ed7eb4b8d613ec24b045594a2c7a68
#
_entry.id   52ed7eb4b8d613ec24b045594a2c7a68
#
_cell.length_a   1.000
_cell.length_b   1.000
_cell.length_c   1.000
_cell.angle_alpha   90.00
_cell.angle_beta   90.00
_cell.angle_gamma   90.00
#
_symmetry.space_group_name_H-M   'P 1'
#
loop_
_entity.id
_entity.type
_entity.pdbx_description
1 polymer ?
#
loop_
_entity_poly.entity_id
_entity_poly.type
_entity_poly.pdbx_seq_one_letter_code
_entity_poly.pdbx_strand_id
1 'polypeptide(L)'
;SIDEQTMGNFELMTVESFDSSEGLRDRLYLHVGDASGLTTIDVCGGGGTTSEEFVRGLYDALNSVAKAVESGIVSYGGGNQHITAALAVREYAESIAGRERLAIEGFARALESIPTTLIANSGNNMLDGLLELRSQVRLGKHESGINTAGEVGDLGEVWECSATSLHALEAACETA
;
A
#
# COMPACT_ATOMS: atom_id res chain seq x y z
N SER A 1 -14.93 30.65 10.11
CA SER A 1 -16.36 30.99 10.31
C SER A 1 -17.19 29.82 9.78
N ILE A 2 -18.13 29.35 10.58
CA ILE A 2 -19.13 28.37 10.16
C ILE A 2 -20.19 29.17 9.39
N ASP A 3 -20.45 28.81 8.16
CA ASP A 3 -21.51 29.38 7.35
C ASP A 3 -22.55 28.30 6.97
N GLU A 4 -23.69 28.70 6.47
CA GLU A 4 -24.79 27.77 6.11
C GLU A 4 -24.38 26.78 5.01
N GLN A 5 -23.36 27.07 4.20
CA GLN A 5 -22.87 26.19 3.14
C GLN A 5 -21.99 25.05 3.69
N THR A 6 -21.45 25.22 4.90
CA THR A 6 -20.66 24.19 5.59
C THR A 6 -21.48 23.39 6.59
N MET A 7 -22.76 23.74 6.81
CA MET A 7 -23.69 23.02 7.67
C MET A 7 -24.38 21.89 6.90
N GLY A 8 -24.36 20.69 7.46
CA GLY A 8 -25.19 19.57 6.98
C GLY A 8 -26.61 19.64 7.51
N ASN A 9 -27.55 19.00 6.81
CA ASN A 9 -28.92 18.82 7.26
C ASN A 9 -29.13 17.37 7.68
N PHE A 10 -29.95 17.14 8.70
CA PHE A 10 -30.39 15.81 9.09
C PHE A 10 -31.92 15.78 9.23
N GLU A 11 -32.53 14.64 8.97
CA GLU A 11 -33.97 14.46 9.01
C GLU A 11 -34.47 14.05 10.39
N LEU A 12 -33.66 13.24 11.10
CA LEU A 12 -34.02 12.70 12.41
C LEU A 12 -32.76 12.51 13.25
N MET A 13 -32.88 12.78 14.53
CA MET A 13 -31.86 12.50 15.53
C MET A 13 -32.41 11.50 16.56
N THR A 14 -31.68 10.39 16.74
CA THR A 14 -32.02 9.40 17.78
C THR A 14 -30.85 9.21 18.73
N VAL A 15 -31.16 8.90 19.98
CA VAL A 15 -30.16 8.58 21.00
C VAL A 15 -30.44 7.16 21.49
N GLU A 16 -29.43 6.32 21.42
CA GLU A 16 -29.46 4.95 21.95
C GLU A 16 -28.48 4.81 23.10
N SER A 17 -28.98 4.32 24.24
CA SER A 17 -28.10 3.99 25.37
C SER A 17 -27.67 2.52 25.28
N PHE A 18 -26.39 2.27 25.43
CA PHE A 18 -25.82 0.92 25.43
C PHE A 18 -24.83 0.72 26.58
N ASP A 19 -24.74 -0.52 27.06
CA ASP A 19 -23.74 -0.90 28.06
C ASP A 19 -22.37 -1.09 27.41
N SER A 20 -21.36 -0.38 27.92
CA SER A 20 -19.97 -0.55 27.56
C SER A 20 -19.16 -1.07 28.74
N SER A 21 -17.92 -1.50 28.52
CA SER A 21 -17.00 -1.91 29.58
C SER A 21 -16.69 -0.80 30.61
N GLU A 22 -17.00 0.45 30.26
CA GLU A 22 -16.80 1.64 31.10
C GLU A 22 -18.14 2.19 31.68
N GLY A 23 -19.24 1.47 31.49
CA GLY A 23 -20.58 1.83 31.96
C GLY A 23 -21.54 2.20 30.83
N LEU A 24 -22.70 2.72 31.23
CA LEU A 24 -23.75 3.14 30.29
C LEU A 24 -23.26 4.33 29.47
N ARG A 25 -23.34 4.22 28.14
CA ARG A 25 -23.00 5.28 27.20
C ARG A 25 -24.15 5.54 26.24
N ASP A 26 -24.27 6.79 25.81
CA ASP A 26 -25.27 7.21 24.83
C ASP A 26 -24.56 7.39 23.46
N ARG A 27 -25.22 6.85 22.44
CA ARG A 27 -24.83 7.05 21.04
C ARG A 27 -25.86 7.90 20.34
N LEU A 28 -25.39 8.97 19.71
CA LEU A 28 -26.22 9.87 18.92
C LEU A 28 -26.18 9.42 17.45
N TYR A 29 -27.35 9.18 16.87
CA TYR A 29 -27.52 8.90 15.44
C TYR A 29 -28.16 10.10 14.77
N LEU A 30 -27.52 10.59 13.72
CA LEU A 30 -28.05 11.62 12.83
C LEU A 30 -28.46 10.95 11.52
N HIS A 31 -29.75 10.94 11.24
CA HIS A 31 -30.29 10.41 9.99
C HIS A 31 -30.27 11.52 8.95
N VAL A 32 -29.39 11.41 7.97
CA VAL A 32 -29.07 12.48 7.01
C VAL A 32 -29.69 12.28 5.62
N GLY A 33 -30.50 11.22 5.44
CA GLY A 33 -31.10 10.88 4.16
C GLY A 33 -30.08 10.46 3.09
N ASP A 34 -30.55 10.28 1.86
CA ASP A 34 -29.76 9.73 0.75
C ASP A 34 -28.65 10.66 0.23
N ALA A 35 -28.64 11.92 0.64
CA ALA A 35 -27.75 12.95 0.09
C ALA A 35 -26.44 13.13 0.88
N SER A 36 -26.19 12.38 1.95
CA SER A 36 -25.06 12.70 2.85
C SER A 36 -23.70 12.26 2.31
N GLY A 37 -23.63 11.24 1.48
CA GLY A 37 -22.33 10.66 1.06
C GLY A 37 -21.41 10.26 2.22
N LEU A 38 -21.91 10.26 3.47
CA LEU A 38 -21.15 9.95 4.68
C LEU A 38 -21.41 8.52 5.12
N THR A 39 -20.36 7.75 5.32
CA THR A 39 -20.42 6.40 5.89
C THR A 39 -19.62 6.36 7.19
N THR A 40 -20.23 5.85 8.25
CA THR A 40 -19.55 5.63 9.53
C THR A 40 -19.20 4.15 9.68
N ILE A 41 -17.97 3.85 10.02
CA ILE A 41 -17.51 2.49 10.30
C ILE A 41 -17.21 2.38 11.80
N ASP A 42 -18.01 1.59 12.51
CA ASP A 42 -17.80 1.30 13.92
C ASP A 42 -16.88 0.09 14.10
N VAL A 43 -15.76 0.31 14.77
CA VAL A 43 -14.80 -0.77 15.09
C VAL A 43 -15.02 -1.19 16.54
N CYS A 44 -15.60 -2.37 16.71
CA CYS A 44 -15.84 -2.99 18.01
C CYS A 44 -14.79 -4.07 18.29
N GLY A 45 -14.20 -4.09 19.49
CA GLY A 45 -13.22 -5.12 19.86
C GLY A 45 -12.64 -4.95 21.25
N GLY A 46 -11.91 -5.97 21.67
CA GLY A 46 -11.51 -6.18 23.06
C GLY A 46 -10.27 -5.44 23.53
N GLY A 47 -10.31 -4.12 23.63
CA GLY A 47 -9.28 -3.35 24.33
C GLY A 47 -8.66 -2.24 23.47
N GLY A 48 -8.31 -1.12 24.12
CA GLY A 48 -7.94 0.14 23.49
C GLY A 48 -6.87 0.02 22.40
N THR A 49 -5.73 -0.58 22.71
CA THR A 49 -4.61 -0.69 21.76
C THR A 49 -4.94 -1.52 20.51
N THR A 50 -5.66 -2.64 20.69
CA THR A 50 -6.04 -3.50 19.56
C THR A 50 -7.03 -2.79 18.63
N SER A 51 -8.00 -2.08 19.20
CA SER A 51 -8.98 -1.31 18.42
C SER A 51 -8.31 -0.14 17.68
N GLU A 52 -7.38 0.54 18.31
CA GLU A 52 -6.60 1.64 17.69
C GLU A 52 -5.76 1.15 16.51
N GLU A 53 -5.08 0.00 16.64
CA GLU A 53 -4.31 -0.60 15.53
C GLU A 53 -5.23 -1.04 14.40
N PHE A 54 -6.40 -1.60 14.71
CA PHE A 54 -7.37 -1.98 13.70
C PHE A 54 -7.90 -0.75 12.93
N VAL A 55 -8.24 0.34 13.64
CA VAL A 55 -8.67 1.60 13.02
C VAL A 55 -7.59 2.15 12.10
N ARG A 56 -6.32 2.11 12.53
CA ARG A 56 -5.19 2.57 11.72
C ARG A 56 -5.04 1.73 10.45
N GLY A 57 -5.05 0.39 10.57
CA GLY A 57 -4.98 -0.51 9.43
C GLY A 57 -6.15 -0.36 8.47
N LEU A 58 -7.37 -0.15 8.99
CA LEU A 58 -8.55 0.11 8.17
C LEU A 58 -8.44 1.44 7.40
N TYR A 59 -7.92 2.48 8.05
CA TYR A 59 -7.69 3.77 7.41
C TYR A 59 -6.67 3.66 6.28
N ASP A 60 -5.57 2.94 6.49
CA ASP A 60 -4.54 2.70 5.47
C ASP A 60 -5.09 1.90 4.29
N ALA A 61 -5.90 0.86 4.56
CA ALA A 61 -6.55 0.07 3.53
C ALA A 61 -7.53 0.90 2.68
N LEU A 62 -8.37 1.71 3.32
CA LEU A 62 -9.31 2.59 2.62
C LEU A 62 -8.60 3.62 1.74
N ASN A 63 -7.52 4.23 2.25
CA ASN A 63 -6.72 5.18 1.46
C ASN A 63 -6.03 4.50 0.27
N SER A 64 -5.50 3.30 0.45
CA SER A 64 -4.87 2.53 -0.64
C SER A 64 -5.87 2.21 -1.75
N VAL A 65 -7.08 1.77 -1.39
CA VAL A 65 -8.15 1.50 -2.36
C VAL A 65 -8.61 2.80 -3.04
N ALA A 66 -8.81 3.88 -2.29
CA ALA A 66 -9.21 5.17 -2.84
C ALA A 66 -8.19 5.68 -3.87
N LYS A 67 -6.90 5.61 -3.54
CA LYS A 67 -5.82 5.99 -4.46
C LYS A 67 -5.75 5.09 -5.70
N ALA A 68 -5.96 3.80 -5.56
CA ALA A 68 -6.02 2.89 -6.69
C ALA A 68 -7.20 3.22 -7.62
N VAL A 69 -8.37 3.53 -7.07
CA VAL A 69 -9.56 3.94 -7.85
C VAL A 69 -9.34 5.29 -8.53
N GLU A 70 -8.78 6.28 -7.81
CA GLU A 70 -8.47 7.61 -8.38
C GLU A 70 -7.46 7.54 -9.53
N SER A 71 -6.39 6.76 -9.37
CA SER A 71 -5.33 6.63 -10.37
C SER A 71 -5.73 5.72 -11.54
N GLY A 72 -6.62 4.76 -11.30
CA GLY A 72 -7.01 3.73 -12.27
C GLY A 72 -5.89 2.75 -12.64
N ILE A 73 -4.76 2.76 -11.90
CA ILE A 73 -3.58 1.95 -12.21
C ILE A 73 -3.12 1.22 -10.93
N VAL A 74 -2.99 -0.09 -11.07
CA VAL A 74 -2.42 -0.97 -10.05
C VAL A 74 -1.27 -1.78 -10.65
N SER A 75 -0.38 -2.27 -9.80
CA SER A 75 0.73 -3.14 -10.14
C SER A 75 0.75 -4.37 -9.25
N TYR A 76 1.49 -5.37 -9.64
CA TYR A 76 1.69 -6.55 -8.80
C TYR A 76 2.57 -6.22 -7.61
N GLY A 77 2.21 -6.76 -6.44
CA GLY A 77 2.92 -6.56 -5.18
C GLY A 77 4.11 -7.48 -4.98
N GLY A 78 4.55 -7.61 -3.72
CA GLY A 78 5.66 -8.48 -3.36
C GLY A 78 7.00 -8.07 -3.98
N GLY A 79 7.22 -6.78 -4.21
CA GLY A 79 8.44 -6.25 -4.82
C GLY A 79 8.53 -6.44 -6.34
N ASN A 80 7.49 -6.95 -7.00
CA ASN A 80 7.45 -7.13 -8.45
C ASN A 80 7.69 -5.84 -9.22
N GLN A 81 7.03 -4.75 -8.84
CA GLN A 81 7.18 -3.46 -9.49
C GLN A 81 8.63 -2.97 -9.45
N HIS A 82 9.30 -3.14 -8.32
CA HIS A 82 10.68 -2.72 -8.11
C HIS A 82 11.67 -3.55 -8.93
N ILE A 83 11.49 -4.87 -9.00
CA ILE A 83 12.37 -5.71 -9.82
C ILE A 83 12.15 -5.48 -11.32
N THR A 84 10.91 -5.24 -11.74
CA THR A 84 10.59 -4.92 -13.13
C THR A 84 11.24 -3.59 -13.53
N ALA A 85 11.15 -2.57 -12.70
CA ALA A 85 11.83 -1.29 -12.92
C ALA A 85 13.34 -1.45 -12.92
N ALA A 86 13.91 -2.23 -11.99
CA ALA A 86 15.36 -2.50 -11.95
C ALA A 86 15.88 -3.18 -13.22
N LEU A 87 15.12 -4.12 -13.77
CA LEU A 87 15.48 -4.79 -15.02
C LEU A 87 15.45 -3.83 -16.21
N ALA A 88 14.43 -2.97 -16.31
CA ALA A 88 14.35 -1.95 -17.35
C ALA A 88 15.51 -0.93 -17.25
N VAL A 89 15.86 -0.49 -16.02
CA VAL A 89 17.01 0.39 -15.78
C VAL A 89 18.32 -0.29 -16.18
N ARG A 90 18.50 -1.58 -15.92
CA ARG A 90 19.69 -2.33 -16.37
C ARG A 90 19.79 -2.44 -17.89
N GLU A 91 18.68 -2.72 -18.54
CA GLU A 91 18.63 -2.75 -20.01
C GLU A 91 19.00 -1.38 -20.60
N TYR A 92 18.48 -0.30 -20.04
CA TYR A 92 18.88 1.05 -20.41
C TYR A 92 20.39 1.28 -20.18
N ALA A 93 20.95 0.83 -19.05
CA ALA A 93 22.36 0.95 -18.74
C ALA A 93 23.28 0.29 -19.77
N GLU A 94 22.84 -0.78 -20.42
CA GLU A 94 23.59 -1.45 -21.50
C GLU A 94 23.78 -0.55 -22.73
N SER A 95 22.88 0.39 -22.97
CA SER A 95 22.97 1.35 -24.07
C SER A 95 23.95 2.52 -23.80
N ILE A 96 24.34 2.70 -22.53
CA ILE A 96 25.20 3.82 -22.10
C ILE A 96 26.66 3.40 -22.05
N ALA A 97 27.51 4.14 -22.76
CA ALA A 97 28.94 3.95 -22.69
C ALA A 97 29.56 4.85 -21.62
N GLY A 98 30.55 4.34 -20.89
CA GLY A 98 31.32 5.15 -19.97
C GLY A 98 30.92 4.97 -18.48
N ARG A 99 31.38 5.93 -17.66
CA ARG A 99 31.22 5.84 -16.17
C ARG A 99 29.80 6.06 -15.69
N GLU A 100 29.00 6.76 -16.45
CA GLU A 100 27.58 7.03 -16.13
C GLU A 100 26.80 5.73 -15.99
N ARG A 101 27.15 4.70 -16.74
CA ARG A 101 26.56 3.36 -16.60
C ARG A 101 26.62 2.83 -15.17
N LEU A 102 27.72 3.08 -14.44
CA LEU A 102 27.88 2.60 -13.05
C LEU A 102 26.85 3.24 -12.10
N ALA A 103 26.53 4.51 -12.32
CA ALA A 103 25.50 5.19 -11.53
C ALA A 103 24.10 4.60 -11.82
N ILE A 104 23.79 4.35 -13.09
CA ILE A 104 22.51 3.75 -13.50
C ILE A 104 22.37 2.33 -12.93
N GLU A 105 23.42 1.53 -12.99
CA GLU A 105 23.45 0.20 -12.38
C GLU A 105 23.34 0.26 -10.83
N GLY A 106 23.89 1.34 -10.22
CA GLY A 106 23.72 1.64 -8.78
C GLY A 106 22.26 1.87 -8.42
N PHE A 107 21.56 2.65 -9.24
CA PHE A 107 20.13 2.90 -9.06
C PHE A 107 19.30 1.62 -9.20
N ALA A 108 19.61 0.78 -10.20
CA ALA A 108 18.95 -0.52 -10.35
C ALA A 108 19.14 -1.40 -9.10
N ARG A 109 20.33 -1.39 -8.49
CA ARG A 109 20.58 -2.12 -7.23
C ARG A 109 19.78 -1.55 -6.05
N ALA A 110 19.61 -0.23 -6.01
CA ALA A 110 18.77 0.40 -5.00
C ALA A 110 17.30 -0.04 -5.11
N LEU A 111 16.75 -0.12 -6.31
CA LEU A 111 15.40 -0.67 -6.54
C LEU A 111 15.29 -2.13 -6.08
N GLU A 112 16.28 -2.95 -6.33
CA GLU A 112 16.33 -4.35 -5.92
C GLU A 112 16.45 -4.54 -4.40
N SER A 113 16.78 -3.50 -3.63
CA SER A 113 16.84 -3.59 -2.17
C SER A 113 15.48 -3.90 -1.55
N ILE A 114 14.38 -3.47 -2.16
CA ILE A 114 13.03 -3.74 -1.65
C ILE A 114 12.69 -5.23 -1.67
N PRO A 115 12.69 -5.94 -2.82
CA PRO A 115 12.45 -7.38 -2.82
C PRO A 115 13.50 -8.16 -2.02
N THR A 116 14.76 -7.73 -2.03
CA THR A 116 15.83 -8.37 -1.25
C THR A 116 15.55 -8.29 0.25
N THR A 117 15.04 -7.16 0.74
CA THR A 117 14.66 -6.99 2.15
C THR A 117 13.47 -7.88 2.51
N LEU A 118 12.48 -8.02 1.61
CA LEU A 118 11.35 -8.93 1.84
C LEU A 118 11.83 -10.38 2.03
N ILE A 119 12.76 -10.84 1.20
CA ILE A 119 13.37 -12.18 1.32
C ILE A 119 14.15 -12.31 2.64
N ALA A 120 14.95 -11.31 2.98
CA ALA A 120 15.76 -11.31 4.20
C ALA A 120 14.91 -11.37 5.47
N ASN A 121 13.83 -10.60 5.53
CA ASN A 121 12.91 -10.56 6.68
C ASN A 121 12.23 -11.90 6.95
N SER A 122 12.13 -12.75 5.94
CA SER A 122 11.60 -14.12 6.07
C SER A 122 12.66 -15.15 6.43
N GLY A 123 13.94 -14.76 6.56
CA GLY A 123 15.06 -15.63 6.88
C GLY A 123 15.61 -16.44 5.71
N ASN A 124 15.16 -16.17 4.48
CA ASN A 124 15.61 -16.86 3.27
C ASN A 124 16.89 -16.25 2.69
N ASN A 125 17.53 -16.99 1.78
CA ASN A 125 18.75 -16.52 1.10
C ASN A 125 18.39 -15.42 0.10
N MET A 126 18.87 -14.19 0.39
CA MET A 126 18.60 -13.00 -0.41
C MET A 126 19.08 -13.13 -1.86
N LEU A 127 20.24 -13.76 -2.07
CA LEU A 127 20.82 -13.88 -3.41
C LEU A 127 20.03 -14.85 -4.27
N ASP A 128 19.72 -16.02 -3.74
CA ASP A 128 18.99 -17.05 -4.47
C ASP A 128 17.57 -16.56 -4.83
N GLY A 129 16.85 -15.97 -3.87
CA GLY A 129 15.51 -15.43 -4.11
C GLY A 129 15.51 -14.26 -5.10
N LEU A 130 16.49 -13.35 -5.02
CA LEU A 130 16.61 -12.26 -6.00
C LEU A 130 16.89 -12.76 -7.41
N LEU A 131 17.77 -13.75 -7.57
CA LEU A 131 18.09 -14.34 -8.88
C LEU A 131 16.90 -15.06 -9.46
N GLU A 132 16.15 -15.78 -8.62
CA GLU A 132 14.92 -16.45 -9.04
C GLU A 132 13.85 -15.44 -9.48
N LEU A 133 13.59 -14.39 -8.70
CA LEU A 133 12.61 -13.36 -9.05
C LEU A 133 12.96 -12.67 -10.38
N ARG A 134 14.24 -12.31 -10.57
CA ARG A 134 14.72 -11.75 -11.86
C ARG A 134 14.46 -12.72 -13.03
N SER A 135 14.71 -14.01 -12.82
CA SER A 135 14.48 -15.04 -13.83
C SER A 135 13.00 -15.15 -14.20
N GLN A 136 12.11 -15.19 -13.20
CA GLN A 136 10.67 -15.30 -13.41
C GLN A 136 10.13 -14.09 -14.20
N VAL A 137 10.50 -12.88 -13.80
CA VAL A 137 10.07 -11.65 -14.50
C VAL A 137 10.60 -11.59 -15.92
N ARG A 138 11.87 -11.97 -16.17
CA ARG A 138 12.43 -12.04 -17.53
C ARG A 138 11.75 -13.08 -18.43
N LEU A 139 11.21 -14.13 -17.87
CA LEU A 139 10.41 -15.14 -18.58
C LEU A 139 8.99 -14.68 -18.87
N GLY A 140 8.64 -13.44 -18.54
CA GLY A 140 7.32 -12.86 -18.78
C GLY A 140 6.27 -13.24 -17.74
N LYS A 141 6.68 -13.80 -16.60
CA LYS A 141 5.77 -14.07 -15.48
C LYS A 141 5.57 -12.80 -14.68
N HIS A 142 4.70 -11.94 -15.16
CA HIS A 142 4.47 -10.60 -14.62
C HIS A 142 3.81 -10.59 -13.24
N GLU A 143 3.23 -11.71 -12.80
CA GLU A 143 2.56 -11.87 -11.49
C GLU A 143 3.50 -12.37 -10.40
N SER A 144 4.78 -12.62 -10.73
CA SER A 144 5.76 -13.15 -9.78
C SER A 144 6.22 -12.08 -8.78
N GLY A 145 6.22 -12.43 -7.50
CA GLY A 145 6.67 -11.58 -6.41
C GLY A 145 7.13 -12.41 -5.22
N ILE A 146 7.43 -11.75 -4.11
CA ILE A 146 7.83 -12.38 -2.85
C ILE A 146 6.59 -12.53 -1.96
N ASN A 147 6.27 -13.75 -1.58
CA ASN A 147 5.16 -14.06 -0.66
C ASN A 147 5.55 -13.80 0.81
N THR A 148 4.61 -14.00 1.72
CA THR A 148 4.82 -13.80 3.17
C THR A 148 5.83 -14.78 3.79
N ALA A 149 6.11 -15.89 3.12
CA ALA A 149 7.16 -16.85 3.51
C ALA A 149 8.55 -16.49 2.94
N GLY A 150 8.64 -15.42 2.16
CA GLY A 150 9.88 -14.98 1.50
C GLY A 150 10.27 -15.80 0.28
N GLU A 151 9.33 -16.54 -0.28
CA GLU A 151 9.52 -17.37 -1.46
C GLU A 151 9.05 -16.64 -2.71
N VAL A 152 9.70 -16.89 -3.82
CA VAL A 152 9.29 -16.38 -5.13
C VAL A 152 8.13 -17.20 -5.66
N GLY A 153 7.05 -16.53 -6.05
CA GLY A 153 5.86 -17.22 -6.57
C GLY A 153 4.91 -16.28 -7.28
N ASP A 154 3.84 -16.86 -7.79
CA ASP A 154 2.73 -16.13 -8.38
C ASP A 154 1.91 -15.45 -7.27
N LEU A 155 1.81 -14.13 -7.33
CA LEU A 155 1.05 -13.29 -6.41
C LEU A 155 -0.12 -12.59 -7.12
N GLY A 156 -0.76 -13.24 -8.08
CA GLY A 156 -1.79 -12.65 -8.94
C GLY A 156 -2.94 -11.92 -8.24
N GLU A 157 -3.16 -12.19 -6.94
CA GLU A 157 -4.19 -11.52 -6.13
C GLU A 157 -3.62 -10.41 -5.23
N VAL A 158 -2.31 -10.16 -5.26
CA VAL A 158 -1.65 -9.10 -4.45
C VAL A 158 -1.38 -7.89 -5.32
N TRP A 159 -2.17 -6.84 -5.11
CA TRP A 159 -2.11 -5.60 -5.87
C TRP A 159 -1.58 -4.44 -5.02
N GLU A 160 -0.79 -3.58 -5.63
CA GLU A 160 -0.29 -2.34 -5.04
C GLU A 160 -0.76 -1.13 -5.87
N CYS A 161 -1.02 -0.01 -5.20
CA CYS A 161 -1.31 1.24 -5.88
C CYS A 161 -0.03 1.80 -6.53
N SER A 162 0.04 1.80 -7.86
CA SER A 162 1.22 2.26 -8.60
C SER A 162 1.56 3.73 -8.32
N ALA A 163 0.55 4.58 -8.07
CA ALA A 163 0.79 5.98 -7.73
C ALA A 163 1.53 6.16 -6.40
N THR A 164 1.20 5.34 -5.39
CA THR A 164 1.88 5.39 -4.09
C THR A 164 3.35 4.97 -4.21
N SER A 165 3.61 3.89 -4.94
CA SER A 165 4.98 3.40 -5.16
C SER A 165 5.83 4.40 -5.96
N LEU A 166 5.22 5.07 -6.95
CA LEU A 166 5.91 6.09 -7.74
C LEU A 166 6.27 7.31 -6.88
N HIS A 167 5.33 7.82 -6.08
CA HIS A 167 5.60 8.93 -5.16
C HIS A 167 6.67 8.59 -4.11
N ALA A 168 6.68 7.35 -3.60
CA ALA A 168 7.71 6.90 -2.67
C ALA A 168 9.10 6.92 -3.33
N LEU A 169 9.20 6.49 -4.59
CA LEU A 169 10.43 6.52 -5.37
C LEU A 169 10.89 7.95 -5.66
N GLU A 170 9.98 8.84 -6.06
CA GLU A 170 10.27 10.25 -6.30
C GLU A 170 10.79 10.92 -5.02
N ALA A 171 10.10 10.75 -3.89
CA ALA A 171 10.52 11.30 -2.60
C ALA A 171 11.89 10.75 -2.15
N ALA A 172 12.17 9.47 -2.39
CA ALA A 172 13.47 8.88 -2.10
C ALA A 172 14.59 9.50 -2.96
N CYS A 173 14.33 9.76 -4.25
CA CYS A 173 15.29 10.41 -5.12
C CYS A 173 15.54 11.89 -4.77
N GLU A 174 14.52 12.60 -4.28
CA GLU A 174 14.65 14.00 -3.85
C GLU A 174 15.44 14.16 -2.55
N THR A 175 15.44 13.14 -1.70
CA THR A 175 16.08 13.16 -0.38
C THR A 175 17.49 12.56 -0.37
N ALA A 176 17.90 11.87 -1.41
CA ALA A 176 19.22 11.24 -1.55
C ALA A 176 20.28 12.23 -2.05
#